data_40a0e5a7664d8d98ab9c787502d3ddcc
#
_entry.id   40a0e5a7664d8d98ab9c787502d3ddcc
#
_cell.length_a   1.000
_cell.length_b   1.000
_cell.length_c   1.000
_cell.angle_alpha   90.00
_cell.angle_beta   90.00
_cell.angle_gamma   90.00
#
_symmetry.space_group_name_H-M   'P 1'
#
loop_
_entity.id
_entity.type
_entity.pdbx_description
1 polymer ?
#
loop_
_entity_poly.entity_id
_entity_poly.type
_entity_poly.pdbx_seq_one_letter_code
_entity_poly.pdbx_strand_id
1 'polypeptide(L)'
;MINRRISEISCNETEFIKAKPTYQSALENSDYSYDMQYKTYQTTKRTRKRSVTYFNPPYSANVKTNIGKEFIKLIEKHFDPDHEFRSLFNRKNLKVSYSCMPNIKKIIQGHNLKLLNRKEPPSKTCNCRRKEECPMEGNCLASCLVYKAEVKTSDDKKVYYGSCSGSFKERFSNHRTSFINKNHKEATKLSKYIWELKSKKKQYEIAWSIVRKCAPYRPSSKRCDLCLTEKLIIIQARDEGLLNKRSEIANKCRHSNKFALSTILMKRIH
;
A
#
# COMPACT_ATOMS: atom_id res chain seq x y z
N MET A 1 -22.53 5.10 27.91
CA MET A 1 -22.22 4.58 26.57
C MET A 1 -23.40 4.75 25.60
N ILE A 2 -24.63 4.34 25.97
CA ILE A 2 -25.84 4.41 25.11
C ILE A 2 -26.17 5.85 24.71
N ASN A 3 -26.23 6.79 25.66
CA ASN A 3 -26.52 8.20 25.40
C ASN A 3 -25.59 8.82 24.33
N ARG A 4 -24.29 8.54 24.44
CA ARG A 4 -23.31 8.99 23.46
C ARG A 4 -23.60 8.43 22.07
N ARG A 5 -23.91 7.15 21.98
CA ARG A 5 -24.15 6.49 20.69
C ARG A 5 -25.40 7.02 20.00
N ILE A 6 -26.48 7.28 20.78
CA ILE A 6 -27.73 7.84 20.23
C ILE A 6 -27.49 9.28 19.78
N SER A 7 -26.79 10.11 20.58
CA SER A 7 -26.43 11.48 20.18
C SER A 7 -25.53 11.53 18.93
N GLU A 8 -24.63 10.55 18.76
CA GLU A 8 -23.75 10.47 17.57
C GLU A 8 -24.49 10.01 16.29
N ILE A 9 -25.57 9.25 16.43
CA ILE A 9 -26.39 8.76 15.32
C ILE A 9 -27.42 9.80 14.89
N SER A 10 -27.94 10.59 15.83
CA SER A 10 -28.92 11.65 15.56
C SER A 10 -28.23 12.80 14.83
N CYS A 11 -28.82 13.24 13.72
CA CYS A 11 -28.26 14.34 12.92
C CYS A 11 -28.29 15.68 13.66
N ASN A 12 -29.27 15.86 14.57
CA ASN A 12 -29.45 17.07 15.36
C ASN A 12 -30.25 16.75 16.63
N GLU A 13 -30.43 17.74 17.52
CA GLU A 13 -31.13 17.61 18.76
C GLU A 13 -32.61 17.28 18.56
N THR A 14 -33.27 17.82 17.56
CA THR A 14 -34.67 17.56 17.25
C THR A 14 -34.93 16.09 16.91
N GLU A 15 -34.06 15.46 16.14
CA GLU A 15 -34.13 14.03 15.83
C GLU A 15 -33.81 13.16 17.05
N PHE A 16 -32.91 13.63 17.92
CA PHE A 16 -32.65 12.95 19.19
C PHE A 16 -33.87 12.96 20.08
N ILE A 17 -34.55 14.11 20.23
CA ILE A 17 -35.77 14.25 21.06
C ILE A 17 -36.90 13.36 20.55
N LYS A 18 -37.07 13.24 19.22
CA LYS A 18 -38.06 12.33 18.63
C LYS A 18 -37.77 10.86 18.94
N ALA A 19 -36.50 10.46 18.93
CA ALA A 19 -36.06 9.09 19.17
C ALA A 19 -36.00 8.74 20.67
N LYS A 20 -35.81 9.74 21.56
CA LYS A 20 -35.62 9.59 23.01
C LYS A 20 -36.68 8.70 23.67
N PRO A 21 -38.01 8.89 23.45
CA PRO A 21 -39.02 8.12 24.16
C PRO A 21 -38.87 6.61 24.01
N THR A 22 -38.57 6.16 22.78
CA THR A 22 -38.41 4.73 22.47
C THR A 22 -37.22 4.11 23.23
N TYR A 23 -36.10 4.82 23.24
CA TYR A 23 -34.89 4.32 23.91
C TYR A 23 -34.96 4.49 25.42
N GLN A 24 -35.63 5.55 25.90
CA GLN A 24 -35.84 5.79 27.32
C GLN A 24 -36.71 4.69 27.92
N SER A 25 -37.85 4.35 27.29
CA SER A 25 -38.71 3.24 27.68
C SER A 25 -37.96 1.89 27.69
N ALA A 26 -37.09 1.63 26.70
CA ALA A 26 -36.28 0.42 26.67
C ALA A 26 -35.26 0.35 27.82
N LEU A 27 -34.73 1.49 28.27
CA LEU A 27 -33.81 1.56 29.41
C LEU A 27 -34.59 1.32 30.74
N GLU A 28 -35.74 1.94 30.90
CA GLU A 28 -36.61 1.77 32.07
C GLU A 28 -37.08 0.32 32.20
N ASN A 29 -37.49 -0.32 31.12
CA ASN A 29 -37.84 -1.74 31.09
C ASN A 29 -36.66 -2.68 31.41
N SER A 30 -35.45 -2.18 31.37
CA SER A 30 -34.23 -2.90 31.72
C SER A 30 -33.67 -2.49 33.08
N ASP A 31 -34.49 -1.87 33.95
CA ASP A 31 -34.16 -1.38 35.30
C ASP A 31 -33.04 -0.31 35.33
N TYR A 32 -32.84 0.45 34.25
CA TYR A 32 -31.92 1.57 34.23
C TYR A 32 -32.65 2.91 34.43
N SER A 33 -32.43 3.56 35.52
CA SER A 33 -32.98 4.90 35.85
C SER A 33 -32.07 6.02 35.32
N TYR A 34 -31.83 6.08 34.02
CA TYR A 34 -30.95 7.08 33.42
C TYR A 34 -31.70 7.94 32.41
N ASP A 35 -31.79 9.25 32.67
CA ASP A 35 -32.40 10.19 31.71
C ASP A 35 -31.40 10.54 30.58
N MET A 36 -31.81 10.33 29.33
CA MET A 36 -31.02 10.61 28.17
C MET A 36 -31.02 12.09 27.80
N GLN A 37 -29.84 12.65 27.60
CA GLN A 37 -29.63 14.04 27.20
C GLN A 37 -28.85 14.13 25.91
N TYR A 38 -29.26 15.01 25.00
CA TYR A 38 -28.46 15.30 23.80
C TYR A 38 -27.15 15.97 24.18
N LYS A 39 -26.04 15.44 23.69
CA LYS A 39 -24.71 16.05 23.82
C LYS A 39 -24.02 16.01 22.48
N THR A 40 -23.61 17.15 21.98
CA THR A 40 -22.72 17.25 20.83
C THR A 40 -21.35 16.77 21.23
N TYR A 41 -20.99 15.58 20.79
CA TYR A 41 -19.63 15.07 20.94
C TYR A 41 -18.80 15.54 19.76
N GLN A 42 -17.92 16.48 19.99
CA GLN A 42 -16.87 16.76 19.01
C GLN A 42 -16.03 15.48 18.89
N THR A 43 -16.22 14.77 17.80
CA THR A 43 -15.32 13.70 17.40
C THR A 43 -13.99 14.36 17.01
N THR A 44 -13.16 14.66 18.00
CA THR A 44 -11.75 14.85 17.72
C THR A 44 -11.29 13.54 17.08
N LYS A 45 -11.23 13.53 15.74
CA LYS A 45 -10.56 12.46 15.01
C LYS A 45 -9.17 12.39 15.59
N ARG A 46 -8.97 11.50 16.56
CA ARG A 46 -7.62 11.17 17.03
C ARG A 46 -6.86 10.66 15.81
N THR A 47 -6.22 11.56 15.13
CA THR A 47 -5.26 11.23 14.10
C THR A 47 -4.22 10.37 14.79
N ARG A 48 -4.30 9.05 14.57
CA ARG A 48 -3.30 8.12 15.09
C ARG A 48 -1.98 8.53 14.50
N LYS A 49 -1.16 9.25 15.25
CA LYS A 49 0.19 9.68 14.86
C LYS A 49 1.15 8.49 14.66
N ARG A 50 0.75 7.26 15.02
CA ARG A 50 1.57 6.06 14.89
C ARG A 50 1.10 5.22 13.72
N SER A 51 2.01 4.99 12.78
CA SER A 51 1.80 4.01 11.72
C SER A 51 1.91 2.61 12.33
N VAL A 52 0.79 1.88 12.40
CA VAL A 52 0.77 0.49 12.84
C VAL A 52 0.86 -0.42 11.63
N THR A 53 1.85 -1.29 11.60
CA THR A 53 2.01 -2.34 10.60
C THR A 53 1.50 -3.66 11.15
N TYR A 54 0.65 -4.35 10.41
CA TYR A 54 0.12 -5.65 10.82
C TYR A 54 0.82 -6.79 10.11
N PHE A 55 1.34 -7.74 10.89
CA PHE A 55 1.69 -9.07 10.42
C PHE A 55 0.45 -9.97 10.56
N ASN A 56 -0.04 -10.48 9.46
CA ASN A 56 -1.33 -11.18 9.40
C ASN A 56 -1.18 -12.62 8.87
N PRO A 57 -0.57 -13.52 9.66
CA PRO A 57 -0.42 -14.91 9.27
C PRO A 57 -1.76 -15.65 9.31
N PRO A 58 -1.93 -16.73 8.53
CA PRO A 58 -3.09 -17.59 8.63
C PRO A 58 -3.10 -18.31 10.00
N TYR A 59 -4.26 -18.35 10.64
CA TYR A 59 -4.44 -19.16 11.84
C TYR A 59 -4.61 -20.62 11.49
N SER A 60 -3.90 -21.50 12.21
CA SER A 60 -4.10 -22.94 12.17
C SER A 60 -4.00 -23.50 13.58
N ALA A 61 -5.01 -24.25 14.01
CA ALA A 61 -5.02 -24.93 15.32
C ALA A 61 -3.92 -26.01 15.44
N ASN A 62 -3.44 -26.53 14.30
CA ASN A 62 -2.40 -27.55 14.25
C ASN A 62 -0.99 -27.00 14.46
N VAL A 63 -0.81 -25.68 14.38
CA VAL A 63 0.49 -25.04 14.60
C VAL A 63 0.66 -24.70 16.07
N LYS A 64 1.48 -25.48 16.77
CA LYS A 64 1.78 -25.28 18.20
C LYS A 64 2.73 -24.09 18.46
N THR A 65 3.53 -23.73 17.49
CA THR A 65 4.49 -22.63 17.60
C THR A 65 3.77 -21.28 17.61
N ASN A 66 4.14 -20.41 18.53
CA ASN A 66 3.63 -19.03 18.54
C ASN A 66 4.31 -18.20 17.45
N ILE A 67 3.76 -18.26 16.23
CA ILE A 67 4.28 -17.57 15.03
C ILE A 67 4.46 -16.08 15.28
N GLY A 68 3.56 -15.46 16.04
CA GLY A 68 3.65 -14.03 16.37
C GLY A 68 4.88 -13.70 17.21
N LYS A 69 5.15 -14.53 18.22
CA LYS A 69 6.34 -14.38 19.08
C LYS A 69 7.63 -14.55 18.28
N GLU A 70 7.70 -15.57 17.44
CA GLU A 70 8.89 -15.82 16.60
C GLU A 70 9.09 -14.71 15.56
N PHE A 71 8.01 -14.20 14.99
CA PHE A 71 8.10 -13.06 14.08
C PHE A 71 8.67 -11.81 14.76
N ILE A 72 8.22 -11.49 15.98
CA ILE A 72 8.76 -10.35 16.75
C ILE A 72 10.24 -10.54 17.06
N LYS A 73 10.67 -11.75 17.45
CA LYS A 73 12.09 -12.06 17.65
C LYS A 73 12.93 -11.83 16.39
N LEU A 74 12.42 -12.26 15.22
CA LEU A 74 13.09 -12.02 13.95
C LEU A 74 13.23 -10.53 13.66
N ILE A 75 12.18 -9.75 13.91
CA ILE A 75 12.22 -8.29 13.73
C ILE A 75 13.27 -7.66 14.68
N GLU A 76 13.29 -8.07 15.93
CA GLU A 76 14.27 -7.56 16.90
C GLU A 76 15.71 -7.93 16.52
N LYS A 77 15.92 -9.12 15.94
CA LYS A 77 17.23 -9.59 15.48
C LYS A 77 17.74 -8.86 14.23
N HIS A 78 16.86 -8.54 13.28
CA HIS A 78 17.26 -8.00 11.98
C HIS A 78 17.14 -6.48 11.85
N PHE A 79 16.43 -5.85 12.77
CA PHE A 79 16.30 -4.40 12.86
C PHE A 79 16.78 -3.95 14.24
N ASP A 80 18.09 -3.84 14.38
CA ASP A 80 18.74 -3.34 15.58
C ASP A 80 18.37 -1.86 15.87
N PRO A 81 18.71 -1.28 17.01
CA PRO A 81 18.38 0.09 17.37
C PRO A 81 18.83 1.13 16.36
N ASP A 82 19.96 0.90 15.67
CA ASP A 82 20.58 1.84 14.75
C ASP A 82 20.11 1.66 13.32
N HIS A 83 19.33 0.61 13.04
CA HIS A 83 18.83 0.33 11.70
C HIS A 83 17.86 1.42 11.20
N GLU A 84 18.04 1.90 9.97
CA GLU A 84 17.26 2.98 9.36
C GLU A 84 15.73 2.79 9.49
N PHE A 85 15.26 1.54 9.36
CA PHE A 85 13.85 1.19 9.45
C PHE A 85 13.39 0.75 10.84
N ARG A 86 14.24 0.86 11.88
CA ARG A 86 13.87 0.48 13.26
C ARG A 86 12.62 1.18 13.77
N SER A 87 12.42 2.41 13.35
CA SER A 87 11.25 3.19 13.73
C SER A 87 9.92 2.70 13.12
N LEU A 88 9.98 1.90 12.05
CA LEU A 88 8.82 1.20 11.46
C LEU A 88 8.68 -0.21 12.03
N PHE A 89 9.78 -0.96 12.02
CA PHE A 89 9.84 -2.36 12.42
C PHE A 89 10.32 -2.48 13.85
N ASN A 90 9.42 -2.25 14.81
CA ASN A 90 9.65 -2.44 16.22
C ASN A 90 8.39 -2.98 16.90
N ARG A 91 8.54 -3.52 18.10
CA ARG A 91 7.47 -4.12 18.87
C ARG A 91 6.27 -3.18 19.14
N LYS A 92 6.51 -1.86 19.17
CA LYS A 92 5.44 -0.86 19.43
C LYS A 92 4.57 -0.60 18.21
N ASN A 93 5.14 -0.68 17.02
CA ASN A 93 4.48 -0.38 15.75
C ASN A 93 4.00 -1.62 15.02
N LEU A 94 4.51 -2.81 15.38
CA LEU A 94 4.09 -4.08 14.80
C LEU A 94 3.01 -4.74 15.65
N LYS A 95 1.95 -5.19 14.98
CA LYS A 95 0.90 -5.99 15.60
C LYS A 95 0.69 -7.27 14.82
N VAL A 96 0.60 -8.37 15.55
CA VAL A 96 0.23 -9.66 14.98
C VAL A 96 -1.27 -9.80 15.01
N SER A 97 -1.86 -10.12 13.87
CA SER A 97 -3.30 -10.37 13.72
C SER A 97 -3.47 -11.60 12.84
N TYR A 98 -4.05 -12.65 13.40
CA TYR A 98 -4.28 -13.88 12.65
C TYR A 98 -5.46 -13.73 11.71
N SER A 99 -5.34 -14.28 10.49
CA SER A 99 -6.43 -14.37 9.53
C SER A 99 -6.96 -15.78 9.44
N CYS A 100 -8.28 -15.93 9.29
CA CYS A 100 -8.87 -17.21 8.99
C CYS A 100 -8.39 -17.74 7.63
N MET A 101 -8.25 -19.05 7.51
CA MET A 101 -7.98 -19.69 6.23
C MET A 101 -9.09 -19.38 5.22
N PRO A 102 -8.77 -19.29 3.93
CA PRO A 102 -9.80 -19.07 2.92
C PRO A 102 -10.78 -20.24 2.93
N ASN A 103 -12.06 -19.95 2.97
CA ASN A 103 -13.10 -20.96 2.84
C ASN A 103 -13.14 -21.52 1.39
N ILE A 104 -13.78 -22.68 1.20
CA ILE A 104 -13.90 -23.36 -0.10
C ILE A 104 -14.43 -22.41 -1.18
N LYS A 105 -15.42 -21.57 -0.86
CA LYS A 105 -15.98 -20.58 -1.79
C LYS A 105 -14.88 -19.63 -2.31
N LYS A 106 -14.01 -19.12 -1.44
CA LYS A 106 -12.91 -18.24 -1.84
C LYS A 106 -11.84 -18.96 -2.66
N ILE A 107 -11.57 -20.24 -2.35
CA ILE A 107 -10.64 -21.07 -3.11
C ILE A 107 -11.16 -21.29 -4.52
N ILE A 108 -12.43 -21.67 -4.67
CA ILE A 108 -13.09 -21.88 -5.98
C ILE A 108 -13.15 -20.56 -6.76
N GLN A 109 -13.57 -19.47 -6.13
CA GLN A 109 -13.61 -18.15 -6.79
C GLN A 109 -12.22 -17.72 -7.25
N GLY A 110 -11.18 -17.93 -6.45
CA GLY A 110 -9.81 -17.62 -6.81
C GLY A 110 -9.31 -18.45 -7.99
N HIS A 111 -9.68 -19.75 -8.05
CA HIS A 111 -9.39 -20.62 -9.18
C HIS A 111 -10.09 -20.16 -10.46
N ASN A 112 -11.39 -19.92 -10.41
CA ASN A 112 -12.19 -19.47 -11.56
C ASN A 112 -11.68 -18.12 -12.10
N LEU A 113 -11.33 -17.19 -11.21
CA LEU A 113 -10.72 -15.91 -11.62
C LEU A 113 -9.34 -16.10 -12.28
N LYS A 114 -8.56 -17.08 -11.85
CA LYS A 114 -7.29 -17.43 -12.53
C LYS A 114 -7.52 -17.93 -13.95
N LEU A 115 -8.56 -18.74 -14.18
CA LEU A 115 -8.90 -19.24 -15.50
C LEU A 115 -9.44 -18.13 -16.40
N LEU A 116 -10.35 -17.29 -15.90
CA LEU A 116 -10.97 -16.20 -16.65
C LEU A 116 -9.98 -15.07 -17.00
N ASN A 117 -8.94 -14.88 -16.19
CA ASN A 117 -7.94 -13.80 -16.37
C ASN A 117 -6.64 -14.29 -17.01
N ARG A 118 -6.60 -15.47 -17.62
CA ARG A 118 -5.48 -15.88 -18.49
C ARG A 118 -5.48 -14.96 -19.73
N LYS A 119 -4.92 -13.76 -19.59
CA LYS A 119 -4.49 -12.97 -20.74
C LYS A 119 -3.19 -13.60 -21.26
N GLU A 120 -3.18 -13.92 -22.53
CA GLU A 120 -1.94 -14.27 -23.21
C GLU A 120 -0.92 -13.15 -23.00
N PRO A 121 0.35 -13.48 -22.76
CA PRO A 121 1.38 -12.46 -22.65
C PRO A 121 1.37 -11.61 -23.92
N PRO A 122 1.54 -10.29 -23.82
CA PRO A 122 1.56 -9.43 -24.99
C PRO A 122 2.61 -9.92 -25.97
N SER A 123 2.23 -10.10 -27.24
CA SER A 123 3.11 -10.60 -28.29
C SER A 123 4.33 -9.70 -28.58
N LYS A 124 4.28 -8.45 -28.15
CA LYS A 124 5.36 -7.47 -28.30
C LYS A 124 5.87 -7.01 -26.94
N THR A 125 7.17 -7.13 -26.75
CA THR A 125 7.86 -6.68 -25.53
C THR A 125 8.27 -5.21 -25.59
N CYS A 126 8.37 -4.66 -26.81
CA CYS A 126 8.77 -3.27 -27.07
C CYS A 126 8.09 -2.72 -28.33
N ASN A 127 7.78 -1.42 -28.34
CA ASN A 127 7.30 -0.67 -29.49
C ASN A 127 8.08 0.64 -29.72
N CYS A 128 9.32 0.71 -29.28
CA CYS A 128 10.21 1.84 -29.59
C CYS A 128 10.56 1.84 -31.08
N ARG A 129 10.65 3.04 -31.69
CA ARG A 129 11.09 3.18 -33.11
C ARG A 129 12.53 2.67 -33.29
N ARG A 130 13.40 3.02 -32.34
CA ARG A 130 14.79 2.54 -32.27
C ARG A 130 14.93 1.68 -31.03
N LYS A 131 15.37 0.45 -31.20
CA LYS A 131 15.51 -0.49 -30.07
C LYS A 131 16.66 -0.10 -29.14
N GLU A 132 17.67 0.54 -29.67
CA GLU A 132 18.84 1.04 -28.94
C GLU A 132 18.49 2.16 -27.96
N GLU A 133 17.45 2.93 -28.25
CA GLU A 133 16.94 3.99 -27.38
C GLU A 133 15.92 3.48 -26.34
N CYS A 134 15.69 2.17 -26.29
CA CYS A 134 14.74 1.59 -25.37
C CYS A 134 15.29 1.62 -23.94
N PRO A 135 14.61 2.29 -22.98
CA PRO A 135 15.10 2.40 -21.60
C PRO A 135 15.16 1.07 -20.86
N MET A 136 14.64 -0.02 -21.42
CA MET A 136 14.60 -1.37 -20.86
C MET A 136 15.08 -2.43 -21.85
N GLU A 137 16.01 -2.10 -22.72
CA GLU A 137 16.65 -3.07 -23.65
C GLU A 137 15.63 -3.95 -24.39
N GLY A 138 14.59 -3.33 -24.93
CA GLY A 138 13.53 -4.05 -25.65
C GLY A 138 12.37 -4.57 -24.80
N ASN A 139 12.32 -4.29 -23.50
CA ASN A 139 11.29 -4.75 -22.56
C ASN A 139 10.39 -3.63 -22.00
N CYS A 140 10.30 -2.49 -22.68
CA CYS A 140 9.60 -1.31 -22.14
C CYS A 140 8.08 -1.47 -22.02
N LEU A 141 7.46 -2.43 -22.71
CA LEU A 141 6.04 -2.74 -22.58
C LEU A 141 5.72 -3.72 -21.42
N ALA A 142 6.76 -4.24 -20.76
CA ALA A 142 6.54 -5.08 -19.57
C ALA A 142 5.75 -4.32 -18.50
N SER A 143 4.80 -5.00 -17.88
CA SER A 143 3.90 -4.48 -16.86
C SER A 143 4.02 -5.25 -15.54
N CYS A 144 3.43 -4.73 -14.49
CA CYS A 144 3.44 -5.34 -13.15
C CYS A 144 4.86 -5.71 -12.69
N LEU A 145 5.75 -4.74 -12.65
CA LEU A 145 7.15 -4.97 -12.31
C LEU A 145 7.70 -3.94 -11.32
N VAL A 146 8.72 -4.36 -10.59
CA VAL A 146 9.60 -3.47 -9.83
C VAL A 146 10.85 -3.22 -10.65
N TYR A 147 11.20 -1.94 -10.79
CA TYR A 147 12.36 -1.49 -11.54
C TYR A 147 13.36 -0.77 -10.63
N LYS A 148 14.60 -0.75 -11.06
CA LYS A 148 15.72 0.01 -10.49
C LYS A 148 16.07 1.14 -11.45
N ALA A 149 16.20 2.35 -10.93
CA ALA A 149 16.81 3.48 -11.60
C ALA A 149 18.13 3.80 -10.90
N GLU A 150 19.22 3.68 -11.61
CA GLU A 150 20.56 3.94 -11.12
C GLU A 150 21.06 5.24 -11.73
N VAL A 151 21.24 6.25 -10.89
CA VAL A 151 21.72 7.56 -11.29
C VAL A 151 23.22 7.63 -11.01
N LYS A 152 24.01 7.75 -12.07
CA LYS A 152 25.46 7.90 -12.00
C LYS A 152 25.83 9.36 -12.25
N THR A 153 26.70 9.88 -11.42
CA THR A 153 27.38 11.17 -11.61
C THR A 153 28.88 10.90 -11.62
N SER A 154 29.70 11.93 -11.88
CA SER A 154 31.17 11.81 -11.78
C SER A 154 31.63 11.30 -10.41
N ASP A 155 30.93 11.70 -9.34
CA ASP A 155 31.40 11.56 -7.96
C ASP A 155 30.60 10.55 -7.15
N ASP A 156 29.40 10.20 -7.59
CA ASP A 156 28.46 9.45 -6.76
C ASP A 156 27.51 8.58 -7.61
N LYS A 157 26.99 7.55 -6.96
CA LYS A 157 26.00 6.64 -7.53
C LYS A 157 24.80 6.54 -6.59
N LYS A 158 23.62 6.90 -7.08
CA LYS A 158 22.38 6.80 -6.32
C LYS A 158 21.40 5.82 -6.98
N VAL A 159 20.65 5.13 -6.14
CA VAL A 159 19.72 4.09 -6.55
C VAL A 159 18.31 4.41 -6.10
N TYR A 160 17.35 4.21 -6.98
CA TYR A 160 15.93 4.33 -6.67
C TYR A 160 15.17 3.09 -7.14
N TYR A 161 14.35 2.51 -6.29
CA TYR A 161 13.43 1.44 -6.63
C TYR A 161 12.02 1.98 -6.75
N GLY A 162 11.32 1.55 -7.79
CA GLY A 162 9.92 1.92 -7.98
C GLY A 162 9.14 0.80 -8.65
N SER A 163 7.83 0.92 -8.63
CA SER A 163 6.93 -0.07 -9.22
C SER A 163 6.04 0.54 -10.30
N CYS A 164 5.60 -0.29 -11.23
CA CYS A 164 4.57 0.06 -12.20
C CYS A 164 3.58 -1.09 -12.38
N SER A 165 2.29 -0.79 -12.36
CA SER A 165 1.21 -1.73 -12.66
C SER A 165 0.85 -1.79 -14.14
N GLY A 166 1.00 -0.67 -14.84
CA GLY A 166 0.92 -0.56 -16.30
C GLY A 166 2.25 -0.85 -16.98
N SER A 167 2.43 -0.41 -18.22
CA SER A 167 3.68 -0.58 -18.93
C SER A 167 4.81 0.28 -18.32
N PHE A 168 6.03 -0.23 -18.34
CA PHE A 168 7.19 0.58 -17.94
C PHE A 168 7.35 1.83 -18.82
N LYS A 169 7.01 1.73 -20.08
CA LYS A 169 7.08 2.87 -21.03
C LYS A 169 6.26 4.07 -20.54
N GLU A 170 5.04 3.84 -20.05
CA GLU A 170 4.21 4.91 -19.45
C GLU A 170 4.86 5.46 -18.18
N ARG A 171 5.39 4.59 -17.35
CA ARG A 171 6.08 5.00 -16.12
C ARG A 171 7.33 5.83 -16.41
N PHE A 172 8.09 5.42 -17.41
CA PHE A 172 9.26 6.14 -17.89
C PHE A 172 8.90 7.53 -18.44
N SER A 173 7.81 7.62 -19.23
CA SER A 173 7.30 8.92 -19.71
C SER A 173 6.93 9.84 -18.55
N ASN A 174 6.27 9.31 -17.50
CA ASN A 174 5.93 10.09 -16.31
C ASN A 174 7.18 10.59 -15.58
N HIS A 175 8.23 9.76 -15.49
CA HIS A 175 9.51 10.21 -14.93
C HIS A 175 10.14 11.30 -15.78
N ARG A 176 10.20 11.13 -17.11
CA ARG A 176 10.72 12.18 -18.00
C ARG A 176 9.99 13.50 -17.82
N THR A 177 8.67 13.47 -17.76
CA THR A 177 7.84 14.67 -17.48
C THR A 177 8.22 15.30 -16.14
N SER A 178 8.41 14.50 -15.09
CA SER A 178 8.78 15.02 -13.77
C SER A 178 10.21 15.59 -13.71
N PHE A 179 11.10 15.15 -14.59
CA PHE A 179 12.46 15.68 -14.71
C PHE A 179 12.51 17.00 -15.48
N ILE A 180 11.51 17.30 -16.31
CA ILE A 180 11.45 18.53 -17.13
C ILE A 180 10.55 19.57 -16.49
N ASN A 181 9.39 19.18 -15.96
CA ASN A 181 8.41 20.12 -15.43
C ASN A 181 8.66 20.37 -13.93
N LYS A 182 8.95 21.63 -13.59
CA LYS A 182 9.23 22.08 -12.23
C LYS A 182 8.07 21.81 -11.25
N ASN A 183 6.83 21.83 -11.72
CA ASN A 183 5.66 21.55 -10.89
C ASN A 183 5.62 20.10 -10.37
N HIS A 184 6.32 19.18 -11.04
CA HIS A 184 6.43 17.77 -10.68
C HIS A 184 7.78 17.40 -10.06
N LYS A 185 8.59 18.37 -9.65
CA LYS A 185 9.94 18.14 -9.08
C LYS A 185 9.92 17.21 -7.86
N GLU A 186 8.86 17.24 -7.07
CA GLU A 186 8.70 16.43 -5.85
C GLU A 186 7.81 15.19 -6.02
N ALA A 187 7.43 14.85 -7.26
CA ALA A 187 6.55 13.71 -7.54
C ALA A 187 7.13 12.37 -7.05
N THR A 188 8.46 12.23 -7.09
CA THR A 188 9.19 11.08 -6.56
C THR A 188 10.52 11.52 -5.94
N LYS A 189 11.11 10.67 -5.12
CA LYS A 189 12.47 10.93 -4.58
C LYS A 189 13.52 10.99 -5.69
N LEU A 190 13.34 10.18 -6.73
CA LEU A 190 14.16 10.25 -7.92
C LEU A 190 14.06 11.63 -8.60
N SER A 191 12.84 12.13 -8.83
CA SER A 191 12.63 13.47 -9.42
C SER A 191 13.32 14.54 -8.61
N LYS A 192 13.13 14.53 -7.28
CA LYS A 192 13.76 15.49 -6.37
C LYS A 192 15.28 15.48 -6.52
N TYR A 193 15.88 14.31 -6.52
CA TYR A 193 17.34 14.17 -6.68
C TYR A 193 17.83 14.69 -8.05
N ILE A 194 17.10 14.39 -9.12
CA ILE A 194 17.45 14.91 -10.45
C ILE A 194 17.40 16.45 -10.49
N TRP A 195 16.43 17.05 -9.83
CA TRP A 195 16.36 18.52 -9.74
C TRP A 195 17.49 19.10 -8.87
N GLU A 196 17.92 18.41 -7.82
CA GLU A 196 19.11 18.79 -7.03
C GLU A 196 20.39 18.75 -7.88
N LEU A 197 20.55 17.73 -8.73
CA LEU A 197 21.69 17.65 -9.66
C LEU A 197 21.65 18.78 -10.67
N LYS A 198 20.48 19.08 -11.24
CA LYS A 198 20.31 20.20 -12.19
C LYS A 198 20.63 21.55 -11.55
N SER A 199 20.21 21.79 -10.31
CA SER A 199 20.53 23.03 -9.61
C SER A 199 22.03 23.19 -9.36
N LYS A 200 22.74 22.08 -9.18
CA LYS A 200 24.20 22.03 -9.01
C LYS A 200 24.96 21.96 -10.34
N LYS A 201 24.26 21.99 -11.50
CA LYS A 201 24.80 21.84 -12.84
C LYS A 201 25.66 20.59 -13.03
N LYS A 202 25.38 19.51 -12.27
CA LYS A 202 26.08 18.23 -12.40
C LYS A 202 25.50 17.41 -13.55
N GLN A 203 26.38 16.83 -14.37
CA GLN A 203 25.98 15.86 -15.39
C GLN A 203 25.59 14.53 -14.70
N TYR A 204 24.60 13.84 -15.26
CA TYR A 204 24.13 12.56 -14.74
C TYR A 204 23.63 11.67 -15.87
N GLU A 205 23.73 10.38 -15.67
CA GLU A 205 23.18 9.34 -16.52
C GLU A 205 22.25 8.46 -15.69
N ILE A 206 21.16 7.97 -16.28
CA ILE A 206 20.20 7.10 -15.60
C ILE A 206 20.11 5.78 -16.35
N ALA A 207 20.55 4.71 -15.70
CA ALA A 207 20.35 3.35 -16.16
C ALA A 207 19.10 2.74 -15.53
N TRP A 208 18.28 2.08 -16.34
CA TRP A 208 17.02 1.46 -15.90
C TRP A 208 17.13 -0.06 -16.05
N SER A 209 16.65 -0.80 -15.06
CA SER A 209 16.61 -2.26 -15.11
C SER A 209 15.39 -2.83 -14.43
N ILE A 210 14.93 -3.99 -14.90
CA ILE A 210 13.86 -4.75 -14.26
C ILE A 210 14.48 -5.55 -13.11
N VAL A 211 13.99 -5.35 -11.89
CA VAL A 211 14.44 -6.12 -10.72
C VAL A 211 13.57 -7.37 -10.58
N ARG A 212 12.25 -7.21 -10.67
CA ARG A 212 11.32 -8.34 -10.54
C ARG A 212 9.99 -8.06 -11.25
N LYS A 213 9.50 -9.09 -11.96
CA LYS A 213 8.13 -9.11 -12.47
C LYS A 213 7.21 -9.69 -11.39
N CYS A 214 6.06 -9.06 -11.19
CA CYS A 214 5.08 -9.39 -10.17
C CYS A 214 3.78 -9.87 -10.81
N ALA A 215 2.97 -10.59 -10.04
CA ALA A 215 1.62 -10.92 -10.48
C ALA A 215 0.75 -9.65 -10.52
N PRO A 216 -0.13 -9.49 -11.54
CA PRO A 216 -1.09 -8.40 -11.57
C PRO A 216 -1.99 -8.42 -10.34
N TYR A 217 -2.36 -7.22 -9.85
CA TYR A 217 -3.30 -7.12 -8.74
C TYR A 217 -4.64 -7.76 -9.11
N ARG A 218 -5.15 -8.60 -8.21
CA ARG A 218 -6.46 -9.24 -8.35
C ARG A 218 -7.36 -8.84 -7.19
N PRO A 219 -8.61 -8.44 -7.44
CA PRO A 219 -9.55 -8.02 -6.38
C PRO A 219 -9.84 -9.12 -5.34
N SER A 220 -9.71 -10.39 -5.74
CA SER A 220 -9.86 -11.55 -4.84
C SER A 220 -8.71 -11.72 -3.85
N SER A 221 -7.58 -11.08 -4.13
CA SER A 221 -6.41 -11.10 -3.24
C SER A 221 -6.44 -9.86 -2.34
N LYS A 222 -6.42 -10.06 -1.03
CA LYS A 222 -6.24 -8.96 -0.07
C LYS A 222 -4.82 -8.36 -0.10
N ARG A 223 -3.92 -8.97 -0.86
CA ARG A 223 -2.50 -8.61 -0.93
C ARG A 223 -2.14 -8.23 -2.35
N CYS A 224 -1.44 -7.13 -2.47
CA CYS A 224 -0.88 -6.68 -3.73
C CYS A 224 0.57 -7.16 -3.82
N ASP A 225 0.83 -8.15 -4.69
CA ASP A 225 2.17 -8.71 -4.90
C ASP A 225 3.17 -7.62 -5.30
N LEU A 226 2.79 -6.73 -6.21
CA LEU A 226 3.62 -5.63 -6.67
C LEU A 226 4.07 -4.69 -5.53
N CYS A 227 3.11 -4.24 -4.68
CA CYS A 227 3.45 -3.35 -3.58
C CYS A 227 4.28 -4.04 -2.48
N LEU A 228 4.01 -5.33 -2.22
CA LEU A 228 4.79 -6.09 -1.24
C LEU A 228 6.22 -6.32 -1.73
N THR A 229 6.37 -6.69 -3.00
CA THR A 229 7.68 -6.92 -3.62
C THR A 229 8.51 -5.64 -3.65
N GLU A 230 7.92 -4.50 -4.03
CA GLU A 230 8.62 -3.21 -4.00
C GLU A 230 9.15 -2.89 -2.60
N LYS A 231 8.28 -2.97 -1.58
CA LYS A 231 8.68 -2.70 -0.19
C LYS A 231 9.75 -3.66 0.31
N LEU A 232 9.63 -4.94 -0.02
CA LEU A 232 10.61 -5.94 0.35
C LEU A 232 11.99 -5.65 -0.28
N ILE A 233 12.00 -5.29 -1.57
CA ILE A 233 13.23 -4.91 -2.27
C ILE A 233 13.87 -3.68 -1.63
N ILE A 234 13.09 -2.65 -1.29
CA ILE A 234 13.59 -1.44 -0.63
C ILE A 234 14.19 -1.76 0.74
N ILE A 235 13.54 -2.64 1.53
CA ILE A 235 14.04 -3.04 2.86
C ILE A 235 15.33 -3.86 2.75
N GLN A 236 15.42 -4.73 1.75
CA GLN A 236 16.58 -5.61 1.54
C GLN A 236 17.72 -4.93 0.79
N ALA A 237 17.47 -3.77 0.19
CA ALA A 237 18.47 -3.04 -0.56
C ALA A 237 19.63 -2.63 0.38
N ARG A 238 20.85 -3.06 0.02
CA ARG A 238 22.11 -2.68 0.67
C ARG A 238 22.90 -1.69 -0.18
N ASP A 239 22.21 -1.04 -1.13
CA ASP A 239 22.84 -0.08 -2.02
C ASP A 239 23.24 1.17 -1.24
N GLU A 240 24.51 1.50 -1.25
CA GLU A 240 24.98 2.81 -0.79
C GLU A 240 24.33 3.89 -1.64
N GLY A 241 23.71 4.89 -0.99
CA GLY A 241 23.03 5.95 -1.72
C GLY A 241 21.60 5.64 -2.17
N LEU A 242 20.87 4.80 -1.43
CA LEU A 242 19.46 4.54 -1.67
C LEU A 242 18.63 5.83 -1.51
N LEU A 243 17.87 6.20 -2.56
CA LEU A 243 16.99 7.39 -2.56
C LEU A 243 15.65 7.14 -1.90
N ASN A 244 15.20 5.88 -1.87
CA ASN A 244 13.93 5.51 -1.25
C ASN A 244 13.93 5.84 0.25
N LYS A 245 12.81 6.36 0.74
CA LYS A 245 12.66 6.74 2.13
C LYS A 245 11.61 5.90 2.84
N ARG A 246 11.64 5.95 4.15
CA ARG A 246 10.69 5.32 5.06
C ARG A 246 9.21 5.54 4.68
N SER A 247 8.85 6.74 4.17
CA SER A 247 7.49 7.05 3.75
C SER A 247 6.97 6.15 2.64
N GLU A 248 7.83 5.64 1.77
CA GLU A 248 7.46 4.75 0.66
C GLU A 248 7.11 3.35 1.16
N ILE A 249 7.75 2.90 2.25
CA ILE A 249 7.45 1.62 2.89
C ILE A 249 6.11 1.70 3.67
N ALA A 250 5.84 2.83 4.33
CA ALA A 250 4.63 3.03 5.13
C ALA A 250 3.38 3.31 4.29
N ASN A 251 3.53 3.64 3.00
CA ASN A 251 2.42 3.98 2.12
C ASN A 251 1.43 2.82 1.95
N LYS A 252 0.14 3.15 1.98
CA LYS A 252 -0.94 2.20 1.66
C LYS A 252 -0.92 1.85 0.18
N CYS A 253 -1.24 0.60 -0.13
CA CYS A 253 -1.44 0.17 -1.51
C CYS A 253 -2.60 0.92 -2.16
N ARG A 254 -2.35 1.55 -3.32
CA ARG A 254 -3.38 2.27 -4.08
C ARG A 254 -4.11 1.38 -5.10
N HIS A 255 -3.58 0.18 -5.38
CA HIS A 255 -4.17 -0.71 -6.39
C HIS A 255 -5.53 -1.26 -5.95
N SER A 256 -5.73 -1.52 -4.66
CA SER A 256 -7.00 -1.97 -4.10
C SER A 256 -8.15 -0.98 -4.30
N ASN A 257 -7.85 0.32 -4.42
CA ASN A 257 -8.85 1.36 -4.59
C ASN A 257 -9.31 1.54 -6.05
N LYS A 258 -8.51 1.06 -7.01
CA LYS A 258 -8.88 1.11 -8.44
C LYS A 258 -9.90 0.04 -8.82
N PHE A 259 -9.99 -1.02 -8.04
CA PHE A 259 -10.92 -2.11 -8.24
C PHE A 259 -12.02 -2.02 -7.18
N ALA A 260 -12.80 -0.93 -7.23
CA ALA A 260 -13.99 -0.83 -6.39
C ALA A 260 -14.86 -2.06 -6.63
N LEU A 261 -15.15 -2.81 -5.56
CA LEU A 261 -16.00 -4.01 -5.58
C LEU A 261 -17.36 -3.76 -6.26
N SER A 262 -17.80 -2.50 -6.33
CA SER A 262 -19.02 -2.05 -7.00
C SER A 262 -19.10 -2.45 -8.49
N THR A 263 -18.00 -2.41 -9.23
CA THR A 263 -18.01 -2.78 -10.65
C THR A 263 -18.10 -4.28 -10.90
N ILE A 264 -17.67 -5.09 -9.95
CA ILE A 264 -17.78 -6.56 -10.05
C ILE A 264 -19.18 -7.03 -9.61
N LEU A 265 -19.77 -6.36 -8.64
CA LEU A 265 -21.14 -6.66 -8.16
C LEU A 265 -22.20 -6.20 -9.16
N MET A 266 -22.02 -5.08 -9.84
CA MET A 266 -22.98 -4.60 -10.85
C MET A 266 -23.05 -5.46 -12.10
N LYS A 267 -22.00 -6.23 -12.46
CA LYS A 267 -22.01 -7.17 -13.59
C LYS A 267 -22.65 -8.52 -13.29
N ARG A 268 -23.16 -8.75 -12.07
CA ARG A 268 -23.80 -10.02 -11.65
C ARG A 268 -25.30 -9.91 -11.38
N ILE A 269 -25.90 -8.74 -11.64
CA ILE A 269 -27.34 -8.50 -11.43
C ILE A 269 -28.08 -8.38 -12.79
N HIS A 270 -27.42 -8.77 -13.90
CA HIS A 270 -28.08 -8.91 -15.20
C HIS A 270 -27.90 -10.32 -15.74
#